data_529bde182bbd2ed8bf1a8962665545f7
#
_entry.id   529bde182bbd2ed8bf1a8962665545f7
#
_cell.length_a   1.000
_cell.length_b   1.000
_cell.length_c   1.000
_cell.angle_alpha   90.00
_cell.angle_beta   90.00
_cell.angle_gamma   90.00
#
_symmetry.space_group_name_H-M   'P 1'
#
loop_
_entity.id
_entity.type
_entity.pdbx_description
1 polymer ?
#
loop_
_entity_poly.entity_id
_entity_poly.type
_entity_poly.pdbx_seq_one_letter_code
_entity_poly.pdbx_strand_id
1 'polypeptide(L)'
;MPILVVLSVIIAIYSVTRPGALAGVKYFLVPNPKNFSWMTVVTAMGQMFYSLSIAMGILVTFGSYMKKDTSIEDSTRNVEVFDTAIAIMAGLMIIPAVFAFSGGDPDTLQAGPSLMFITIPKVFDSMGFGTFAGILF
;
A
#
# COMPACT_ATOMS: atom_id res chain seq x y z
N MET A 1 -15.89 3.82 -0.20
CA MET A 1 -14.52 4.27 -0.52
C MET A 1 -13.97 5.32 0.45
N PRO A 2 -14.59 6.49 0.74
CA PRO A 2 -13.99 7.48 1.64
C PRO A 2 -13.72 6.95 3.07
N ILE A 3 -14.60 6.11 3.60
CA ILE A 3 -14.45 5.52 4.93
C ILE A 3 -13.20 4.63 5.01
N LEU A 4 -12.94 3.81 3.98
CA LEU A 4 -11.74 2.97 3.92
C LEU A 4 -10.46 3.80 3.86
N VAL A 5 -10.46 4.91 3.11
CA VAL A 5 -9.31 5.82 3.03
C VAL A 5 -9.04 6.46 4.39
N VAL A 6 -10.07 6.97 5.06
CA VAL A 6 -9.94 7.55 6.41
C VAL A 6 -9.43 6.51 7.41
N LEU A 7 -9.99 5.31 7.39
CA LEU A 7 -9.56 4.21 8.25
C LEU A 7 -8.09 3.84 7.99
N SER A 8 -7.69 3.73 6.73
CA SER A 8 -6.30 3.46 6.35
C SER A 8 -5.33 4.53 6.84
N VAL A 9 -5.71 5.81 6.76
CA VAL A 9 -4.90 6.92 7.31
C VAL A 9 -4.75 6.80 8.82
N ILE A 10 -5.84 6.51 9.55
CA ILE A 10 -5.80 6.33 11.01
C ILE A 10 -4.89 5.17 11.37
N ILE A 11 -5.01 4.04 10.70
CA ILE A 11 -4.17 2.85 10.93
C ILE A 11 -2.70 3.15 10.60
N ALA A 12 -2.42 3.87 9.51
CA ALA A 12 -1.06 4.25 9.14
C ALA A 12 -0.41 5.13 10.21
N ILE A 13 -1.11 6.15 10.70
CA ILE A 13 -0.63 7.02 11.78
C ILE A 13 -0.39 6.19 13.05
N TYR A 14 -1.34 5.34 13.42
CA TYR A 14 -1.21 4.48 14.58
C TYR A 14 -0.02 3.52 14.46
N SER A 15 0.16 2.91 13.30
CA SER A 15 1.27 2.01 13.01
C SER A 15 2.63 2.70 13.15
N VAL A 16 2.76 3.93 12.65
CA VAL A 16 4.00 4.72 12.72
C VAL A 16 4.33 5.17 14.16
N THR A 17 3.33 5.35 15.01
CA THR A 17 3.53 5.79 16.41
C THR A 17 3.96 4.67 17.36
N ARG A 18 3.99 3.42 16.91
CA ARG A 18 4.40 2.28 17.75
C ARG A 18 5.90 2.23 17.99
N PRO A 19 6.36 1.77 19.18
CA PRO A 19 7.78 1.52 19.43
C PRO A 19 8.32 0.48 18.44
N GLY A 20 9.43 0.80 17.78
CA GLY A 20 10.01 -0.05 16.74
C GLY A 20 9.51 0.22 15.31
N ALA A 21 8.40 0.93 15.14
CA ALA A 21 7.87 1.30 13.83
C ALA A 21 8.80 2.22 13.03
N LEU A 22 9.60 3.05 13.70
CA LEU A 22 10.58 3.94 13.07
C LEU A 22 11.61 3.17 12.22
N ALA A 23 12.00 1.97 12.64
CA ALA A 23 12.87 1.11 11.85
C ALA A 23 12.19 0.68 10.53
N GLY A 24 10.89 0.35 10.59
CA GLY A 24 10.09 0.02 9.42
C GLY A 24 9.88 1.21 8.48
N VAL A 25 9.60 2.40 9.01
CA VAL A 25 9.49 3.63 8.21
C VAL A 25 10.82 3.94 7.53
N LYS A 26 11.93 3.84 8.26
CA LYS A 26 13.26 4.03 7.70
C LYS A 26 13.58 2.99 6.61
N TYR A 27 13.22 1.74 6.84
CA TYR A 27 13.38 0.66 5.86
C TYR A 27 12.58 0.92 4.57
N PHE A 28 11.36 1.43 4.71
CA PHE A 28 10.48 1.73 3.57
C PHE A 28 10.90 2.96 2.78
N LEU A 29 11.28 4.05 3.48
CA LEU A 29 11.57 5.33 2.85
C LEU A 29 13.04 5.51 2.44
N VAL A 30 13.97 4.82 3.09
CA VAL A 30 15.40 4.93 2.76
C VAL A 30 15.76 3.85 1.75
N PRO A 31 16.04 4.21 0.50
CA PRO A 31 16.47 3.26 -0.51
C PRO A 31 17.84 2.68 -0.14
N ASN A 32 17.96 1.36 -0.23
CA ASN A 32 19.24 0.68 -0.02
C ASN A 32 19.90 0.43 -1.38
N PRO A 33 20.90 1.23 -1.80
CA PRO A 33 21.50 1.11 -3.13
C PRO A 33 22.24 -0.22 -3.34
N LYS A 34 22.61 -0.90 -2.25
CA LYS A 34 23.30 -2.21 -2.32
C LYS A 34 22.41 -3.33 -2.86
N ASN A 35 21.11 -3.23 -2.66
CA ASN A 35 20.12 -4.22 -3.10
C ASN A 35 19.44 -3.81 -4.40
N PHE A 36 19.80 -2.65 -4.97
CA PHE A 36 19.22 -2.18 -6.23
C PHE A 36 19.80 -2.99 -7.39
N SER A 37 18.93 -3.72 -8.06
CA SER A 37 19.27 -4.52 -9.22
C SER A 37 18.35 -4.16 -10.39
N TRP A 38 18.79 -4.45 -11.62
CA TRP A 38 17.94 -4.36 -12.79
C TRP A 38 16.64 -5.15 -12.65
N MET A 39 16.71 -6.28 -11.95
CA MET A 39 15.52 -7.08 -11.63
C MET A 39 14.51 -6.32 -10.77
N THR A 40 14.95 -5.43 -9.87
CA THR A 40 14.07 -4.58 -9.08
C THR A 40 13.24 -3.66 -9.95
N VAL A 41 13.85 -3.06 -10.99
CA VAL A 41 13.16 -2.20 -11.95
C VAL A 41 12.11 -3.00 -12.73
N VAL A 42 12.49 -4.17 -13.24
CA VAL A 42 11.57 -5.04 -14.01
C VAL A 42 10.38 -5.49 -13.15
N THR A 43 10.65 -5.88 -11.90
CA THR A 43 9.58 -6.29 -10.97
C THR A 43 8.65 -5.12 -10.62
N ALA A 44 9.20 -3.94 -10.36
CA ALA A 44 8.42 -2.74 -10.10
C ALA A 44 7.54 -2.35 -11.30
N MET A 45 8.09 -2.40 -12.51
CA MET A 45 7.32 -2.19 -13.74
C MET A 45 6.19 -3.22 -13.88
N GLY A 46 6.48 -4.49 -13.64
CA GLY A 46 5.49 -5.57 -13.69
C GLY A 46 4.34 -5.34 -12.70
N GLN A 47 4.66 -4.92 -11.49
CA GLN A 47 3.66 -4.57 -10.48
C GLN A 47 2.83 -3.35 -10.88
N MET A 48 3.46 -2.34 -11.46
CA MET A 48 2.76 -1.15 -11.95
C MET A 48 1.79 -1.48 -13.08
N PHE A 49 2.21 -2.32 -14.05
CA PHE A 49 1.33 -2.82 -15.11
C PHE A 49 0.10 -3.55 -14.55
N TYR A 50 0.30 -4.35 -13.52
CA TYR A 50 -0.77 -5.08 -12.87
C TYR A 50 -1.70 -4.15 -12.09
N SER A 51 -1.17 -3.26 -11.27
CA SER A 51 -1.92 -2.32 -10.42
C SER A 51 -2.78 -1.36 -11.25
N LEU A 52 -2.22 -0.78 -12.31
CA LEU A 52 -2.93 0.10 -13.23
C LEU A 52 -3.80 -0.65 -14.25
N SER A 53 -3.82 -1.99 -14.21
CA SER A 53 -4.61 -2.82 -15.14
C SER A 53 -4.34 -2.53 -16.62
N ILE A 54 -3.12 -2.12 -16.98
CA ILE A 54 -2.77 -1.66 -18.34
C ILE A 54 -2.96 -2.79 -19.37
N ALA A 55 -2.53 -4.00 -19.03
CA ALA A 55 -2.58 -5.14 -19.94
C ALA A 55 -3.93 -5.91 -19.95
N MET A 56 -4.88 -5.52 -19.09
CA MET A 56 -6.15 -6.26 -18.91
C MET A 56 -7.31 -5.72 -19.74
N GLY A 57 -7.09 -4.70 -20.57
CA GLY A 57 -8.16 -4.07 -21.35
C GLY A 57 -9.16 -3.24 -20.53
N ILE A 58 -9.02 -3.19 -19.22
CA ILE A 58 -9.93 -2.47 -18.32
C ILE A 58 -9.92 -0.98 -18.63
N LEU A 59 -8.75 -0.38 -18.79
CA LEU A 59 -8.61 1.03 -19.15
C LEU A 59 -9.22 1.37 -20.50
N VAL A 60 -9.13 0.46 -21.48
CA VAL A 60 -9.75 0.60 -22.80
C VAL A 60 -11.27 0.59 -22.67
N THR A 61 -11.80 -0.33 -21.86
CA THR A 61 -13.23 -0.42 -21.59
C THR A 61 -13.74 0.84 -20.89
N PHE A 62 -13.10 1.32 -19.84
CA PHE A 62 -13.47 2.57 -19.18
C PHE A 62 -13.34 3.77 -20.13
N GLY A 63 -12.30 3.82 -20.96
CA GLY A 63 -12.12 4.84 -21.97
C GLY A 63 -13.28 4.91 -22.99
N SER A 64 -13.87 3.76 -23.32
CA SER A 64 -15.02 3.72 -24.26
C SER A 64 -16.29 4.33 -23.69
N TYR A 65 -16.44 4.39 -22.36
CA TYR A 65 -17.58 5.00 -21.67
C TYR A 65 -17.37 6.48 -21.32
N MET A 66 -16.17 7.02 -21.56
CA MET A 66 -15.90 8.43 -21.26
C MET A 66 -16.66 9.36 -22.20
N LYS A 67 -17.12 10.47 -21.65
CA LYS A 67 -17.77 11.54 -22.44
C LYS A 67 -16.72 12.23 -23.31
N LYS A 68 -17.10 12.69 -24.48
CA LYS A 68 -16.22 13.39 -25.43
C LYS A 68 -15.56 14.66 -24.89
N ASP A 69 -16.16 15.26 -23.86
CA ASP A 69 -15.68 16.48 -23.23
C ASP A 69 -14.67 16.21 -22.08
N THR A 70 -14.41 14.94 -21.78
CA THR A 70 -13.50 14.55 -20.70
C THR A 70 -12.09 14.31 -21.27
N SER A 71 -11.11 15.02 -20.72
CA SER A 71 -9.69 14.80 -21.07
C SER A 71 -9.23 13.43 -20.57
N ILE A 72 -8.77 12.59 -21.49
CA ILE A 72 -8.18 11.29 -21.18
C ILE A 72 -6.88 11.46 -20.40
N GLU A 73 -6.07 12.45 -20.76
CA GLU A 73 -4.80 12.75 -20.11
C GLU A 73 -4.98 13.09 -18.63
N ASP A 74 -5.90 14.01 -18.31
CA ASP A 74 -6.18 14.40 -16.93
C ASP A 74 -6.75 13.23 -16.11
N SER A 75 -7.59 12.42 -16.73
CA SER A 75 -8.16 11.23 -16.08
C SER A 75 -7.09 10.19 -15.77
N THR A 76 -6.19 9.92 -16.70
CA THR A 76 -5.07 8.98 -16.52
C THR A 76 -4.10 9.48 -15.45
N ARG A 77 -3.77 10.76 -15.48
CA ARG A 77 -2.92 11.39 -14.45
C ARG A 77 -3.52 11.28 -13.05
N ASN A 78 -4.82 11.51 -12.93
CA ASN A 78 -5.50 11.34 -11.65
C ASN A 78 -5.43 9.90 -11.15
N VAL A 79 -5.66 8.91 -12.01
CA VAL A 79 -5.54 7.48 -11.65
C VAL A 79 -4.12 7.17 -11.16
N GLU A 80 -3.09 7.62 -11.88
CA GLU A 80 -1.69 7.42 -11.50
C GLU A 80 -1.38 8.02 -10.12
N VAL A 81 -1.79 9.27 -9.88
CA VAL A 81 -1.57 9.96 -8.61
C VAL A 81 -2.28 9.25 -7.45
N PHE A 82 -3.53 8.85 -7.64
CA PHE A 82 -4.29 8.14 -6.60
C PHE A 82 -3.74 6.75 -6.34
N ASP A 83 -3.37 5.99 -7.36
CA ASP A 83 -2.77 4.65 -7.21
C ASP A 83 -1.47 4.73 -6.42
N THR A 84 -0.58 5.66 -6.80
CA THR A 84 0.69 5.89 -6.10
C THR A 84 0.47 6.33 -4.64
N ALA A 85 -0.46 7.25 -4.39
CA ALA A 85 -0.75 7.73 -3.04
C ALA A 85 -1.28 6.59 -2.14
N ILE A 86 -2.18 5.77 -2.65
CA ILE A 86 -2.73 4.62 -1.92
C ILE A 86 -1.64 3.57 -1.68
N ALA A 87 -0.78 3.31 -2.66
CA ALA A 87 0.33 2.36 -2.52
C ALA A 87 1.32 2.80 -1.42
N ILE A 88 1.69 4.07 -1.38
CA ILE A 88 2.56 4.63 -0.33
C ILE A 88 1.88 4.52 1.04
N MET A 89 0.60 4.86 1.12
CA MET A 89 -0.17 4.79 2.36
C MET A 89 -0.28 3.35 2.87
N ALA A 90 -0.56 2.39 1.99
CA ALA A 90 -0.59 0.97 2.33
C ALA A 90 0.79 0.47 2.81
N GLY A 91 1.87 0.89 2.15
CA GLY A 91 3.23 0.60 2.57
C GLY A 91 3.54 1.14 3.97
N LEU A 92 3.17 2.39 4.25
CA LEU A 92 3.32 3.01 5.57
C LEU A 92 2.42 2.39 6.65
N MET A 93 1.32 1.76 6.27
CA MET A 93 0.46 1.04 7.18
C MET A 93 1.03 -0.33 7.54
N ILE A 94 1.47 -1.09 6.54
CA ILE A 94 1.84 -2.50 6.69
C ILE A 94 3.28 -2.66 7.19
N ILE A 95 4.25 -1.99 6.57
CA ILE A 95 5.67 -2.23 6.86
C ILE A 95 6.05 -1.83 8.29
N PRO A 96 5.72 -0.63 8.79
CA PRO A 96 5.99 -0.28 10.17
C PRO A 96 5.27 -1.21 11.17
N ALA A 97 4.05 -1.65 10.83
CA ALA A 97 3.32 -2.61 11.67
C ALA A 97 4.05 -3.95 11.77
N VAL A 98 4.53 -4.50 10.66
CA VAL A 98 5.33 -5.74 10.67
C VAL A 98 6.56 -5.58 11.54
N PHE A 99 7.30 -4.49 11.39
CA PHE A 99 8.50 -4.23 12.20
C PHE A 99 8.19 -4.08 13.69
N ALA A 100 7.07 -3.42 14.04
CA ALA A 100 6.65 -3.26 15.43
C ALA A 100 6.27 -4.59 16.09
N PHE A 101 5.63 -5.50 15.34
CA PHE A 101 5.17 -6.79 15.87
C PHE A 101 6.19 -7.93 15.73
N SER A 102 7.17 -7.80 14.82
CA SER A 102 8.22 -8.81 14.60
C SER A 102 9.52 -8.55 15.36
N GLY A 103 9.54 -7.51 16.21
CA GLY A 103 10.76 -7.16 16.95
C GLY A 103 11.87 -6.57 16.08
N GLY A 104 11.56 -6.13 14.86
CA GLY A 104 12.51 -5.47 13.96
C GLY A 104 13.27 -6.41 13.01
N ASP A 105 12.84 -7.66 12.88
CA ASP A 105 13.46 -8.62 11.98
C ASP A 105 12.94 -8.46 10.53
N PRO A 106 13.79 -8.05 9.56
CA PRO A 106 13.40 -7.90 8.16
C PRO A 106 13.00 -9.21 7.48
N ASP A 107 13.48 -10.35 7.97
CA ASP A 107 13.22 -11.68 7.37
C ASP A 107 11.75 -12.11 7.57
N THR A 108 11.03 -11.46 8.46
CA THR A 108 9.59 -11.70 8.65
C THR A 108 8.71 -11.00 7.62
N LEU A 109 9.28 -10.14 6.78
CA LEU A 109 8.61 -9.50 5.64
C LEU A 109 8.41 -10.51 4.50
N GLN A 110 7.57 -11.52 4.72
CA GLN A 110 7.19 -12.43 3.63
C GLN A 110 6.27 -11.70 2.66
N ALA A 111 6.71 -11.65 1.39
CA ALA A 111 5.91 -11.06 0.33
C ALA A 111 4.62 -11.87 0.11
N GLY A 112 3.53 -11.16 -0.12
CA GLY A 112 2.28 -11.77 -0.54
C GLY A 112 1.06 -11.44 0.34
N PRO A 113 -0.10 -12.03 0.02
CA PRO A 113 -1.36 -11.76 0.72
C PRO A 113 -1.30 -12.08 2.22
N SER A 114 -0.49 -13.04 2.63
CA SER A 114 -0.31 -13.40 4.04
C SER A 114 0.19 -12.25 4.91
N LEU A 115 1.02 -11.37 4.36
CA LEU A 115 1.49 -10.19 5.07
C LEU A 115 0.31 -9.31 5.52
N MET A 116 -0.62 -9.06 4.63
CA MET A 116 -1.80 -8.24 4.90
C MET A 116 -2.76 -8.96 5.87
N PHE A 117 -3.11 -10.21 5.60
CA PHE A 117 -4.11 -10.95 6.38
C PHE A 117 -3.63 -11.40 7.77
N ILE A 118 -2.33 -11.49 8.00
CA ILE A 118 -1.78 -11.82 9.32
C ILE A 118 -1.46 -10.56 10.11
N THR A 119 -0.87 -9.56 9.46
CA THR A 119 -0.36 -8.36 10.13
C THR A 119 -1.47 -7.40 10.52
N ILE A 120 -2.41 -7.14 9.62
CA ILE A 120 -3.49 -6.17 9.87
C ILE A 120 -4.37 -6.59 11.06
N PRO A 121 -4.84 -7.85 11.20
CA PRO A 121 -5.56 -8.29 12.40
C PRO A 121 -4.77 -8.09 13.69
N LYS A 122 -3.46 -8.36 13.70
CA LYS A 122 -2.61 -8.12 14.88
C LYS A 122 -2.52 -6.64 15.26
N VAL A 123 -2.50 -5.75 14.26
CA VAL A 123 -2.58 -4.30 14.49
C VAL A 123 -3.91 -3.96 15.15
N PHE A 124 -5.01 -4.49 14.63
CA PHE A 124 -6.34 -4.27 15.20
C PHE A 124 -6.46 -4.78 16.64
N ASP A 125 -5.94 -5.96 16.94
CA ASP A 125 -5.95 -6.52 18.32
C ASP A 125 -5.21 -5.61 19.31
N SER A 126 -4.21 -4.88 18.84
CA SER A 126 -3.45 -3.93 19.67
C SER A 126 -4.12 -2.56 19.83
N MET A 127 -5.17 -2.29 19.05
CA MET A 127 -5.97 -1.06 19.13
C MET A 127 -7.16 -1.30 20.05
N GLY A 128 -7.48 -0.32 20.92
CA GLY A 128 -8.65 -0.43 21.81
C GLY A 128 -10.00 -0.56 21.10
N PHE A 129 -10.06 -0.29 19.78
CA PHE A 129 -11.23 -0.45 18.92
C PHE A 129 -11.03 -1.51 17.84
N GLY A 130 -10.16 -2.49 18.09
CA GLY A 130 -9.71 -3.46 17.09
C GLY A 130 -10.83 -4.25 16.42
N THR A 131 -11.81 -4.71 17.20
CA THR A 131 -12.96 -5.47 16.68
C THR A 131 -13.80 -4.63 15.70
N PHE A 132 -14.05 -3.36 16.03
CA PHE A 132 -14.82 -2.47 15.15
C PHE A 132 -14.05 -2.11 13.88
N ALA A 133 -12.76 -1.83 14.00
CA ALA A 133 -11.89 -1.57 12.87
C ALA A 133 -11.77 -2.80 11.94
N GLY A 134 -11.68 -4.00 12.52
CA GLY A 134 -11.64 -5.25 11.77
C GLY A 134 -12.92 -5.59 10.99
N ILE A 135 -14.08 -5.20 11.52
CA ILE A 135 -15.36 -5.36 10.81
C ILE A 135 -15.51 -4.38 9.65
N LEU A 136 -14.97 -3.16 9.80
CA LEU A 136 -15.04 -2.13 8.77
C LEU A 136 -14.01 -2.33 7.65
N PHE A 137 -12.86 -2.93 7.96
CA PHE A 137 -11.79 -3.22 7.01
C PHE A 137 -12.08 -4.47 6.21
#